data_8a80857d00c5c7dbfb5c14af0dab640d
#
_entry.id   8a80857d00c5c7dbfb5c14af0dab640d
#
_cell.length_a   1.000
_cell.length_b   1.000
_cell.length_c   1.000
_cell.angle_alpha   90.00
_cell.angle_beta   90.00
_cell.angle_gamma   90.00
#
_symmetry.space_group_name_H-M   'P 1'
#
loop_
_entity.id
_entity.type
_entity.pdbx_description
1 polymer ?
#
loop_
_entity_poly.entity_id
_entity_poly.type
_entity_poly.pdbx_seq_one_letter_code
_entity_poly.pdbx_strand_id
1 'polypeptide(L)'
;MATGCSVAAAQTITLRYAQAASAHKSIYSLPIALAEREGLFRREGLDFRVVIPIPGGADLMIAALHDDTADLAHVATPFLVRAALAGSDAVAIAAEFNDPIYSLVARPEIARMADLKGKVVGMADPDGSIAYSMRKLLALHGMSEKDLRLRTIGGTPARLGCLKRGECAAVPLGQPQDLLAQSEGYRLLGASNDAVPAYLYTVTAARRSWAAANQDAVVRYVRALAASFATIRDPAKRGAVVNTIVEMTGVEPALAERVLELYAGKNVLPRRGEIDLKGFAQVIAFMGETGQLKDPLPAPQRFVDLRYLQDVGIQPK
;
A
#
# COMPACT_ATOMS: atom_id res chain seq x y z
N MET A 1 55.77 -9.73 12.02
CA MET A 1 54.60 -10.61 11.81
C MET A 1 53.38 -9.72 11.75
N ALA A 2 52.83 -9.51 10.54
CA ALA A 2 51.61 -8.71 10.36
C ALA A 2 50.44 -9.65 10.46
N THR A 3 49.63 -9.52 11.53
CA THR A 3 48.37 -10.19 11.72
C THR A 3 47.32 -9.55 10.81
N GLY A 4 47.05 -10.18 9.66
CA GLY A 4 45.98 -9.80 8.78
C GLY A 4 44.65 -10.07 9.45
N CYS A 5 43.92 -9.02 9.84
CA CYS A 5 42.52 -9.11 10.20
C CYS A 5 41.74 -9.49 8.92
N SER A 6 41.35 -10.75 8.79
CA SER A 6 40.40 -11.20 7.79
C SER A 6 39.01 -10.64 8.19
N VAL A 7 38.57 -9.59 7.50
CA VAL A 7 37.17 -9.15 7.60
C VAL A 7 36.36 -10.25 6.93
N ALA A 8 35.70 -11.07 7.73
CA ALA A 8 34.73 -12.03 7.24
C ALA A 8 33.69 -11.26 6.42
N ALA A 9 33.59 -11.54 5.13
CA ALA A 9 32.54 -10.99 4.29
C ALA A 9 31.19 -11.37 4.92
N ALA A 10 30.40 -10.38 5.31
CA ALA A 10 29.09 -10.62 5.89
C ALA A 10 28.26 -11.46 4.89
N GLN A 11 27.76 -12.60 5.34
CA GLN A 11 26.99 -13.52 4.51
C GLN A 11 25.77 -12.78 3.94
N THR A 12 25.62 -12.79 2.61
CA THR A 12 24.46 -12.23 1.93
C THR A 12 23.23 -13.08 2.25
N ILE A 13 22.15 -12.44 2.73
CA ILE A 13 20.91 -13.10 3.08
C ILE A 13 19.93 -12.91 1.92
N THR A 14 19.42 -14.01 1.35
CA THR A 14 18.31 -13.94 0.38
C THR A 14 17.01 -13.65 1.12
N LEU A 15 16.25 -12.65 0.64
CA LEU A 15 14.98 -12.23 1.21
C LEU A 15 13.94 -12.11 0.10
N ARG A 16 12.90 -12.94 0.17
CA ARG A 16 11.81 -13.01 -0.81
C ARG A 16 10.62 -12.17 -0.33
N TYR A 17 10.18 -11.25 -1.18
CA TYR A 17 9.09 -10.32 -0.86
C TYR A 17 7.94 -10.50 -1.84
N ALA A 18 6.79 -10.96 -1.35
CA ALA A 18 5.60 -11.14 -2.16
C ALA A 18 4.87 -9.81 -2.38
N GLN A 19 4.52 -9.54 -3.63
CA GLN A 19 3.74 -8.38 -4.02
C GLN A 19 2.79 -8.71 -5.15
N ALA A 20 1.54 -8.20 -5.09
CA ALA A 20 0.59 -8.39 -6.18
C ALA A 20 1.04 -7.68 -7.46
N ALA A 21 0.81 -8.29 -8.61
CA ALA A 21 1.20 -7.72 -9.92
C ALA A 21 0.63 -6.31 -10.15
N SER A 22 -0.59 -6.05 -9.66
CA SER A 22 -1.22 -4.72 -9.74
C SER A 22 -0.56 -3.66 -8.87
N ALA A 23 0.11 -4.06 -7.77
CA ALA A 23 0.88 -3.17 -6.92
C ALA A 23 2.28 -2.94 -7.47
N HIS A 24 2.93 -3.98 -7.99
CA HIS A 24 4.32 -3.96 -8.47
C HIS A 24 4.60 -2.88 -9.54
N LYS A 25 3.63 -2.61 -10.43
CA LYS A 25 3.72 -1.56 -11.46
C LYS A 25 2.89 -0.32 -11.10
N SER A 26 2.75 -0.03 -9.84
CA SER A 26 2.02 1.14 -9.34
C SER A 26 2.84 1.90 -8.32
N ILE A 27 2.39 3.10 -7.99
CA ILE A 27 3.05 3.95 -6.98
C ILE A 27 3.16 3.26 -5.61
N TYR A 28 2.31 2.26 -5.33
CA TYR A 28 2.37 1.49 -4.07
C TYR A 28 3.60 0.57 -3.96
N SER A 29 4.40 0.45 -5.03
CA SER A 29 5.71 -0.20 -4.98
C SER A 29 6.87 0.78 -4.83
N LEU A 30 6.64 2.08 -4.85
CA LEU A 30 7.71 3.10 -4.89
C LEU A 30 8.78 2.91 -3.80
N PRO A 31 8.45 2.70 -2.51
CA PRO A 31 9.49 2.54 -1.49
C PRO A 31 10.39 1.33 -1.74
N ILE A 32 9.82 0.23 -2.23
CA ILE A 32 10.56 -1.00 -2.52
C ILE A 32 11.39 -0.85 -3.80
N ALA A 33 10.78 -0.37 -4.89
CA ALA A 33 11.48 -0.18 -6.16
C ALA A 33 12.65 0.81 -6.04
N LEU A 34 12.47 1.89 -5.26
CA LEU A 34 13.54 2.85 -5.00
C LEU A 34 14.65 2.21 -4.16
N ALA A 35 14.31 1.39 -3.16
CA ALA A 35 15.30 0.67 -2.34
C ALA A 35 16.13 -0.31 -3.19
N GLU A 36 15.51 -1.02 -4.14
CA GLU A 36 16.21 -1.90 -5.08
C GLU A 36 17.12 -1.09 -6.00
N ARG A 37 16.57 -0.06 -6.66
CA ARG A 37 17.29 0.77 -7.63
C ARG A 37 18.52 1.47 -7.01
N GLU A 38 18.36 2.07 -5.83
CA GLU A 38 19.42 2.74 -5.10
C GLU A 38 20.37 1.75 -4.39
N GLY A 39 20.11 0.45 -4.50
CA GLY A 39 20.94 -0.60 -3.90
C GLY A 39 20.90 -0.60 -2.37
N LEU A 40 19.82 -0.12 -1.75
CA LEU A 40 19.71 -0.02 -0.29
C LEU A 40 19.69 -1.41 0.35
N PHE A 41 18.98 -2.37 -0.24
CA PHE A 41 18.98 -3.76 0.23
C PHE A 41 20.37 -4.39 0.15
N ARG A 42 21.10 -4.18 -0.95
CA ARG A 42 22.49 -4.69 -1.12
C ARG A 42 23.45 -4.09 -0.09
N ARG A 43 23.30 -2.80 0.24
CA ARG A 43 24.11 -2.14 1.29
C ARG A 43 23.89 -2.75 2.66
N GLU A 44 22.69 -3.29 2.92
CA GLU A 44 22.38 -4.04 4.13
C GLU A 44 22.75 -5.54 4.02
N GLY A 45 23.41 -5.98 2.93
CA GLY A 45 23.78 -7.38 2.73
C GLY A 45 22.60 -8.29 2.38
N LEU A 46 21.54 -7.75 1.79
CA LEU A 46 20.36 -8.50 1.35
C LEU A 46 20.38 -8.73 -0.17
N ASP A 47 20.21 -9.99 -0.58
CA ASP A 47 19.78 -10.37 -1.93
C ASP A 47 18.25 -10.35 -1.95
N PHE A 48 17.69 -9.17 -2.20
CA PHE A 48 16.24 -8.94 -2.16
C PHE A 48 15.59 -9.33 -3.48
N ARG A 49 14.51 -10.12 -3.40
CA ARG A 49 13.82 -10.65 -4.58
C ARG A 49 12.32 -10.44 -4.47
N VAL A 50 11.74 -9.71 -5.43
CA VAL A 50 10.29 -9.59 -5.52
C VAL A 50 9.70 -10.87 -6.14
N VAL A 51 8.74 -11.48 -5.44
CA VAL A 51 7.97 -12.63 -5.88
C VAL A 51 6.55 -12.15 -6.19
N ILE A 52 6.06 -12.44 -7.37
CA ILE A 52 4.70 -12.10 -7.79
C ILE A 52 3.89 -13.39 -7.88
N PRO A 53 3.09 -13.73 -6.84
CA PRO A 53 2.20 -14.90 -6.90
C PRO A 53 1.15 -14.73 -8.00
N ILE A 54 0.88 -15.79 -8.76
CA ILE A 54 -0.04 -15.82 -9.90
C ILE A 54 -1.08 -16.91 -9.68
N PRO A 55 -2.35 -16.64 -9.97
CA PRO A 55 -3.09 -15.38 -10.19
C PRO A 55 -3.53 -14.76 -8.88
N GLY A 56 -3.59 -13.43 -8.74
CA GLY A 56 -3.54 -12.81 -7.55
C GLY A 56 -4.48 -11.80 -6.93
N GLY A 57 -5.10 -12.13 -5.82
CA GLY A 57 -5.71 -11.19 -4.87
C GLY A 57 -4.86 -11.00 -3.62
N ALA A 58 -5.31 -10.15 -2.69
CA ALA A 58 -4.61 -9.86 -1.44
C ALA A 58 -4.40 -11.10 -0.54
N ASP A 59 -5.29 -12.08 -0.62
CA ASP A 59 -5.19 -13.33 0.15
C ASP A 59 -3.98 -14.17 -0.25
N LEU A 60 -3.52 -14.07 -1.50
CA LEU A 60 -2.33 -14.79 -1.97
C LEU A 60 -1.03 -14.26 -1.36
N MET A 61 -1.03 -13.01 -0.89
CA MET A 61 0.15 -12.47 -0.19
C MET A 61 0.34 -13.17 1.16
N ILE A 62 -0.74 -13.46 1.86
CA ILE A 62 -0.72 -14.23 3.11
C ILE A 62 -0.40 -15.71 2.81
N ALA A 63 -0.98 -16.30 1.76
CA ALA A 63 -0.66 -17.67 1.35
C ALA A 63 0.83 -17.83 1.04
N ALA A 64 1.44 -16.89 0.31
CA ALA A 64 2.87 -16.91 -0.02
C ALA A 64 3.79 -16.93 1.22
N LEU A 65 3.36 -16.31 2.34
CA LEU A 65 4.08 -16.41 3.61
C LEU A 65 3.95 -17.81 4.23
N HIS A 66 2.78 -18.45 4.11
CA HIS A 66 2.53 -19.79 4.68
C HIS A 66 3.16 -20.90 3.88
N ASP A 67 3.19 -20.76 2.55
CA ASP A 67 3.74 -21.76 1.62
C ASP A 67 5.26 -21.67 1.47
N ASP A 68 5.93 -20.85 2.28
CA ASP A 68 7.36 -20.57 2.21
C ASP A 68 7.84 -20.09 0.82
N THR A 69 6.95 -19.56 0.00
CA THR A 69 7.31 -18.93 -1.29
C THR A 69 7.82 -17.51 -1.11
N ALA A 70 7.45 -16.86 0.00
CA ALA A 70 7.95 -15.55 0.39
C ALA A 70 8.23 -15.48 1.90
N ASP A 71 9.16 -14.63 2.26
CA ASP A 71 9.57 -14.35 3.65
C ASP A 71 8.82 -13.14 4.20
N LEU A 72 8.62 -12.14 3.34
CA LEU A 72 7.87 -10.92 3.58
C LEU A 72 6.79 -10.73 2.53
N ALA A 73 5.74 -9.96 2.84
CA ALA A 73 4.67 -9.69 1.89
C ALA A 73 4.08 -8.28 2.05
N HIS A 74 3.75 -7.65 0.91
CA HIS A 74 2.92 -6.44 0.85
C HIS A 74 1.46 -6.79 1.09
N VAL A 75 0.89 -6.32 2.18
CA VAL A 75 -0.48 -6.69 2.59
C VAL A 75 -1.29 -5.46 2.94
N ALA A 76 -2.51 -5.35 2.40
CA ALA A 76 -3.47 -4.37 2.90
C ALA A 76 -3.97 -4.81 4.29
N THR A 77 -4.00 -3.87 5.23
CA THR A 77 -4.20 -4.13 6.66
C THR A 77 -5.47 -4.93 6.99
N PRO A 78 -6.64 -4.74 6.34
CA PRO A 78 -7.82 -5.57 6.63
C PRO A 78 -7.59 -7.06 6.35
N PHE A 79 -6.81 -7.39 5.32
CA PHE A 79 -6.50 -8.79 4.99
C PHE A 79 -5.55 -9.43 6.01
N LEU A 80 -4.57 -8.67 6.51
CA LEU A 80 -3.73 -9.13 7.61
C LEU A 80 -4.57 -9.44 8.88
N VAL A 81 -5.49 -8.53 9.25
CA VAL A 81 -6.37 -8.73 10.41
C VAL A 81 -7.21 -9.98 10.25
N ARG A 82 -7.87 -10.17 9.09
CA ARG A 82 -8.67 -11.39 8.81
C ARG A 82 -7.84 -12.65 8.90
N ALA A 83 -6.68 -12.67 8.27
CA ALA A 83 -5.78 -13.82 8.30
C ALA A 83 -5.33 -14.16 9.73
N ALA A 84 -4.92 -13.18 10.51
CA ALA A 84 -4.48 -13.39 11.90
C ALA A 84 -5.62 -13.89 12.80
N LEU A 85 -6.86 -13.44 12.56
CA LEU A 85 -8.04 -13.93 13.28
C LEU A 85 -8.45 -15.35 12.84
N ALA A 86 -8.14 -15.73 11.59
CA ALA A 86 -8.31 -17.09 11.08
C ALA A 86 -7.18 -18.06 11.49
N GLY A 87 -6.23 -17.62 12.34
CA GLY A 87 -5.16 -18.46 12.87
C GLY A 87 -3.79 -18.32 12.22
N SER A 88 -3.63 -17.40 11.25
CA SER A 88 -2.31 -17.06 10.72
C SER A 88 -1.45 -16.41 11.79
N ASP A 89 -0.15 -16.72 11.83
CA ASP A 89 0.82 -16.04 12.68
C ASP A 89 1.46 -14.80 11.99
N ALA A 90 0.90 -14.38 10.85
CA ALA A 90 1.34 -13.18 10.13
C ALA A 90 1.10 -11.91 10.95
N VAL A 91 2.10 -11.03 10.98
CA VAL A 91 2.07 -9.75 11.68
C VAL A 91 2.69 -8.65 10.83
N ALA A 92 2.26 -7.41 11.04
CA ALA A 92 2.91 -6.25 10.44
C ALA A 92 4.23 -5.96 11.14
N ILE A 93 5.30 -5.77 10.37
CA ILE A 93 6.65 -5.44 10.86
C ILE A 93 7.08 -4.02 10.48
N ALA A 94 6.48 -3.44 9.44
CA ALA A 94 6.68 -2.04 9.03
C ALA A 94 5.44 -1.54 8.28
N ALA A 95 5.19 -0.23 8.35
CA ALA A 95 4.21 0.42 7.49
C ALA A 95 4.82 0.75 6.12
N GLU A 96 4.03 0.59 5.06
CA GLU A 96 4.42 1.01 3.72
C GLU A 96 3.63 2.23 3.25
N PHE A 97 2.31 2.23 3.51
CA PHE A 97 1.44 3.37 3.22
C PHE A 97 0.45 3.58 4.37
N ASN A 98 0.33 4.84 4.80
CA ASN A 98 -0.64 5.21 5.83
C ASN A 98 -2.04 5.37 5.23
N ASP A 99 -2.18 6.15 4.14
CA ASP A 99 -3.47 6.43 3.56
C ASP A 99 -3.62 5.85 2.14
N PRO A 100 -4.77 5.23 1.83
CA PRO A 100 -5.08 4.87 0.45
C PRO A 100 -5.43 6.14 -0.31
N ILE A 101 -4.58 6.63 -1.21
CA ILE A 101 -4.97 7.72 -2.10
C ILE A 101 -5.62 7.13 -3.35
N TYR A 102 -6.95 7.15 -3.36
CA TYR A 102 -7.76 6.84 -4.52
C TYR A 102 -8.64 8.02 -4.85
N SER A 103 -8.66 8.41 -6.12
CA SER A 103 -9.52 9.44 -6.66
C SER A 103 -10.78 8.81 -7.23
N LEU A 104 -11.97 9.27 -6.82
CA LEU A 104 -13.20 8.91 -7.51
C LEU A 104 -13.27 9.73 -8.80
N VAL A 105 -12.98 9.05 -9.90
CA VAL A 105 -12.92 9.67 -11.24
C VAL A 105 -14.17 9.28 -12.01
N ALA A 106 -14.82 10.28 -12.63
CA ALA A 106 -16.07 10.15 -13.34
C ALA A 106 -15.97 10.60 -14.81
N ARG A 107 -16.90 10.17 -15.61
CA ARG A 107 -17.06 10.60 -17.00
C ARG A 107 -17.36 12.11 -17.06
N PRO A 108 -17.02 12.79 -18.19
CA PRO A 108 -17.14 14.25 -18.32
C PRO A 108 -18.51 14.82 -18.02
N GLU A 109 -19.60 14.08 -18.32
CA GLU A 109 -20.99 14.49 -18.08
C GLU A 109 -21.40 14.43 -16.60
N ILE A 110 -20.65 13.77 -15.72
CA ILE A 110 -20.88 13.69 -14.29
C ILE A 110 -20.14 14.86 -13.62
N ALA A 111 -20.84 15.94 -13.34
CA ALA A 111 -20.20 17.16 -12.82
C ALA A 111 -19.98 17.15 -11.30
N ARG A 112 -20.81 16.43 -10.54
CA ARG A 112 -20.80 16.39 -9.08
C ARG A 112 -21.23 15.03 -8.57
N MET A 113 -20.94 14.75 -7.30
CA MET A 113 -21.25 13.47 -6.64
C MET A 113 -22.72 13.07 -6.78
N ALA A 114 -23.66 14.01 -6.64
CA ALA A 114 -25.10 13.76 -6.74
C ALA A 114 -25.56 13.21 -8.11
N ASP A 115 -24.79 13.50 -9.18
CA ASP A 115 -25.12 13.04 -10.54
C ASP A 115 -24.86 11.53 -10.72
N LEU A 116 -24.21 10.89 -9.74
CA LEU A 116 -24.00 9.44 -9.71
C LEU A 116 -25.26 8.65 -9.30
N LYS A 117 -26.32 9.31 -8.82
CA LYS A 117 -27.53 8.63 -8.37
C LYS A 117 -28.12 7.76 -9.49
N GLY A 118 -28.31 6.46 -9.18
CA GLY A 118 -28.80 5.45 -10.13
C GLY A 118 -27.82 5.04 -11.22
N LYS A 119 -26.58 5.56 -11.23
CA LYS A 119 -25.55 5.22 -12.22
C LYS A 119 -24.75 3.97 -11.80
N VAL A 120 -24.11 3.35 -12.78
CA VAL A 120 -23.17 2.26 -12.54
C VAL A 120 -21.84 2.84 -12.08
N VAL A 121 -21.42 2.45 -10.87
CA VAL A 121 -20.11 2.81 -10.32
C VAL A 121 -19.29 1.54 -10.14
N GLY A 122 -18.14 1.49 -10.80
CA GLY A 122 -17.21 0.37 -10.65
C GLY A 122 -16.45 0.55 -9.34
N MET A 123 -16.57 -0.43 -8.43
CA MET A 123 -15.97 -0.40 -7.10
C MET A 123 -14.91 -1.50 -6.96
N ALA A 124 -13.97 -1.32 -6.04
CA ALA A 124 -13.06 -2.38 -5.63
C ALA A 124 -13.78 -3.43 -4.77
N ASP A 125 -13.01 -4.39 -4.24
CA ASP A 125 -13.51 -5.38 -3.28
C ASP A 125 -14.30 -4.67 -2.15
N PRO A 126 -15.58 -5.06 -1.90
CA PRO A 126 -16.43 -4.41 -0.93
C PRO A 126 -15.90 -4.44 0.51
N ASP A 127 -15.07 -5.45 0.82
CA ASP A 127 -14.46 -5.63 2.15
C ASP A 127 -13.07 -4.97 2.29
N GLY A 128 -12.63 -4.29 1.24
CA GLY A 128 -11.32 -3.63 1.19
C GLY A 128 -11.36 -2.15 1.59
N SER A 129 -10.17 -1.62 1.89
CA SER A 129 -9.96 -0.22 2.29
C SER A 129 -10.45 0.80 1.26
N ILE A 130 -10.37 0.46 -0.04
CA ILE A 130 -10.81 1.35 -1.12
C ILE A 130 -12.32 1.54 -1.07
N ALA A 131 -13.08 0.45 -0.96
CA ALA A 131 -14.54 0.52 -0.87
C ALA A 131 -14.99 1.28 0.39
N TYR A 132 -14.32 1.05 1.52
CA TYR A 132 -14.57 1.82 2.74
C TYR A 132 -14.38 3.31 2.54
N SER A 133 -13.21 3.73 2.04
CA SER A 133 -12.94 5.14 1.84
C SER A 133 -13.93 5.78 0.84
N MET A 134 -14.35 5.04 -0.18
CA MET A 134 -15.39 5.52 -1.10
C MET A 134 -16.78 5.63 -0.42
N ARG A 135 -17.15 4.70 0.48
CA ARG A 135 -18.38 4.84 1.31
C ARG A 135 -18.35 6.10 2.17
N LYS A 136 -17.22 6.35 2.83
CA LYS A 136 -17.04 7.58 3.62
C LYS A 136 -17.08 8.83 2.74
N LEU A 137 -16.47 8.80 1.55
CA LEU A 137 -16.53 9.89 0.58
C LEU A 137 -17.97 10.16 0.10
N LEU A 138 -18.73 9.14 -0.22
CA LEU A 138 -20.15 9.27 -0.57
C LEU A 138 -20.94 9.89 0.59
N ALA A 139 -20.71 9.44 1.82
CA ALA A 139 -21.39 9.95 3.02
C ALA A 139 -21.14 11.44 3.27
N LEU A 140 -19.93 11.96 2.99
CA LEU A 140 -19.63 13.41 3.05
C LEU A 140 -20.54 14.25 2.13
N HIS A 141 -21.07 13.61 1.07
CA HIS A 141 -21.98 14.25 0.10
C HIS A 141 -23.45 13.83 0.29
N GLY A 142 -23.80 13.26 1.45
CA GLY A 142 -25.16 12.81 1.75
C GLY A 142 -25.64 11.63 0.91
N MET A 143 -24.71 10.84 0.35
CA MET A 143 -24.99 9.67 -0.47
C MET A 143 -24.52 8.38 0.20
N SER A 144 -25.04 7.27 -0.29
CA SER A 144 -24.66 5.92 0.13
C SER A 144 -24.57 4.98 -1.06
N GLU A 145 -24.05 3.77 -0.85
CA GLU A 145 -24.01 2.73 -1.88
C GLU A 145 -25.41 2.38 -2.42
N LYS A 146 -26.47 2.57 -1.62
CA LYS A 146 -27.88 2.31 -2.03
C LYS A 146 -28.35 3.25 -3.14
N ASP A 147 -27.71 4.41 -3.28
CA ASP A 147 -28.00 5.38 -4.34
C ASP A 147 -27.37 5.02 -5.69
N LEU A 148 -26.54 3.97 -5.72
CA LEU A 148 -25.71 3.59 -6.87
C LEU A 148 -26.05 2.18 -7.35
N ARG A 149 -25.64 1.88 -8.59
CA ARG A 149 -25.54 0.51 -9.10
C ARG A 149 -24.08 0.09 -9.03
N LEU A 150 -23.71 -0.64 -7.98
CA LEU A 150 -22.32 -1.07 -7.79
C LEU A 150 -21.97 -2.27 -8.67
N ARG A 151 -20.77 -2.22 -9.23
CA ARG A 151 -20.16 -3.33 -9.96
C ARG A 151 -18.75 -3.55 -9.41
N THR A 152 -18.50 -4.71 -8.81
CA THR A 152 -17.16 -5.05 -8.33
C THR A 152 -16.21 -5.27 -9.50
N ILE A 153 -15.12 -4.52 -9.52
CA ILE A 153 -14.10 -4.56 -10.57
C ILE A 153 -12.72 -4.56 -9.89
N GLY A 154 -11.84 -5.44 -10.32
CA GLY A 154 -10.52 -5.64 -9.74
C GLY A 154 -9.61 -4.41 -9.74
N GLY A 155 -8.35 -4.56 -10.12
CA GLY A 155 -7.32 -3.51 -10.05
C GLY A 155 -7.65 -2.23 -10.84
N THR A 156 -6.91 -1.16 -10.55
CA THR A 156 -7.07 0.16 -11.21
C THR A 156 -7.12 0.09 -12.75
N PRO A 157 -6.30 -0.73 -13.46
CA PRO A 157 -6.39 -0.80 -14.92
C PRO A 157 -7.75 -1.30 -15.42
N ALA A 158 -8.34 -2.30 -14.75
CA ALA A 158 -9.66 -2.84 -15.13
C ALA A 158 -10.77 -1.81 -14.88
N ARG A 159 -10.71 -1.07 -13.76
CA ARG A 159 -11.64 0.01 -13.45
C ARG A 159 -11.55 1.15 -14.47
N LEU A 160 -10.33 1.58 -14.83
CA LEU A 160 -10.12 2.59 -15.87
C LEU A 160 -10.69 2.11 -17.21
N GLY A 161 -10.50 0.85 -17.56
CA GLY A 161 -11.11 0.25 -18.76
C GLY A 161 -12.63 0.34 -18.75
N CYS A 162 -13.30 0.04 -17.59
CA CYS A 162 -14.74 0.17 -17.44
C CYS A 162 -15.22 1.62 -17.68
N LEU A 163 -14.48 2.59 -17.12
CA LEU A 163 -14.77 4.02 -17.30
C LEU A 163 -14.65 4.43 -18.76
N LYS A 164 -13.53 4.08 -19.43
CA LYS A 164 -13.24 4.43 -20.83
C LYS A 164 -14.23 3.80 -21.82
N ARG A 165 -14.70 2.58 -21.58
CA ARG A 165 -15.73 1.95 -22.41
C ARG A 165 -17.15 2.45 -22.14
N GLY A 166 -17.33 3.37 -21.17
CA GLY A 166 -18.65 3.90 -20.83
C GLY A 166 -19.55 2.94 -20.05
N GLU A 167 -19.03 1.81 -19.62
CA GLU A 167 -19.74 0.81 -18.80
C GLU A 167 -19.92 1.27 -17.34
N CYS A 168 -19.04 2.15 -16.86
CA CYS A 168 -19.09 2.77 -15.55
C CYS A 168 -19.17 4.30 -15.71
N ALA A 169 -20.03 4.94 -14.90
CA ALA A 169 -20.12 6.40 -14.81
C ALA A 169 -18.96 7.00 -13.98
N ALA A 170 -18.52 6.26 -12.96
CA ALA A 170 -17.36 6.61 -12.13
C ALA A 170 -16.68 5.37 -11.59
N VAL A 171 -15.39 5.52 -11.23
CA VAL A 171 -14.57 4.47 -10.64
C VAL A 171 -13.51 5.07 -9.70
N PRO A 172 -13.09 4.39 -8.62
CA PRO A 172 -11.90 4.77 -7.87
C PRO A 172 -10.64 4.36 -8.64
N LEU A 173 -9.75 5.31 -8.87
CA LEU A 173 -8.45 5.11 -9.52
C LEU A 173 -7.32 5.51 -8.59
N GLY A 174 -6.27 4.69 -8.53
CA GLY A 174 -4.99 5.05 -7.92
C GLY A 174 -4.11 5.83 -8.91
N GLN A 175 -3.03 6.42 -8.39
CA GLN A 175 -2.04 7.12 -9.20
C GLN A 175 -1.16 6.13 -9.96
N PRO A 176 -0.76 6.48 -11.16
CA PRO A 176 -0.98 7.73 -11.90
C PRO A 176 -2.25 7.76 -12.75
N GLN A 177 -3.05 6.68 -12.76
CA GLN A 177 -4.18 6.50 -13.68
C GLN A 177 -5.30 7.53 -13.48
N ASP A 178 -5.50 8.01 -12.25
CA ASP A 178 -6.45 9.09 -11.96
C ASP A 178 -6.03 10.42 -12.61
N LEU A 179 -4.72 10.76 -12.55
CA LEU A 179 -4.17 11.96 -13.17
C LEU A 179 -4.18 11.87 -14.70
N LEU A 180 -3.88 10.68 -15.25
CA LEU A 180 -4.00 10.42 -16.69
C LEU A 180 -5.46 10.59 -17.15
N ALA A 181 -6.42 10.01 -16.46
CA ALA A 181 -7.82 10.18 -16.78
C ALA A 181 -8.25 11.66 -16.72
N GLN A 182 -7.79 12.40 -15.71
CA GLN A 182 -8.08 13.85 -15.63
C GLN A 182 -7.51 14.62 -16.82
N SER A 183 -6.30 14.29 -17.30
CA SER A 183 -5.72 14.92 -18.51
C SER A 183 -6.48 14.59 -19.78
N GLU A 184 -7.21 13.46 -19.81
CA GLU A 184 -8.10 13.04 -20.88
C GLU A 184 -9.53 13.64 -20.77
N GLY A 185 -9.77 14.54 -19.79
CA GLY A 185 -11.05 15.23 -19.60
C GLY A 185 -12.03 14.55 -18.64
N TYR A 186 -11.66 13.44 -18.00
CA TYR A 186 -12.46 12.83 -16.92
C TYR A 186 -12.43 13.72 -15.68
N ARG A 187 -13.48 13.66 -14.87
CA ARG A 187 -13.66 14.53 -13.71
C ARG A 187 -13.26 13.86 -12.41
N LEU A 188 -12.51 14.58 -11.58
CA LEU A 188 -12.29 14.22 -10.19
C LEU A 188 -13.51 14.66 -9.36
N LEU A 189 -14.18 13.72 -8.68
CA LEU A 189 -15.30 14.01 -7.78
C LEU A 189 -14.87 14.11 -6.30
N GLY A 190 -13.72 13.57 -5.95
CA GLY A 190 -13.14 13.60 -4.61
C GLY A 190 -12.08 12.52 -4.43
N ALA A 191 -11.35 12.58 -3.34
CA ALA A 191 -10.31 11.61 -3.00
C ALA A 191 -10.59 10.90 -1.67
N SER A 192 -10.11 9.67 -1.53
CA SER A 192 -10.31 8.85 -0.33
C SER A 192 -9.83 9.50 0.95
N ASN A 193 -8.71 10.22 0.89
CA ASN A 193 -8.14 10.92 2.04
C ASN A 193 -8.86 12.20 2.45
N ASP A 194 -9.84 12.68 1.65
CA ASP A 194 -10.76 13.74 2.07
C ASP A 194 -11.75 13.21 3.12
N ALA A 195 -12.03 11.92 3.10
CA ALA A 195 -13.03 11.28 3.95
C ALA A 195 -12.43 10.42 5.08
N VAL A 196 -11.17 9.99 4.94
CA VAL A 196 -10.50 9.12 5.91
C VAL A 196 -9.09 9.68 6.17
N PRO A 197 -8.93 10.63 7.09
CA PRO A 197 -7.68 11.37 7.28
C PRO A 197 -6.59 10.61 8.04
N ALA A 198 -6.92 9.49 8.70
CA ALA A 198 -5.97 8.66 9.44
C ALA A 198 -6.29 7.18 9.21
N TYR A 199 -5.35 6.48 8.61
CA TYR A 199 -5.52 5.06 8.27
C TYR A 199 -4.14 4.39 8.26
N LEU A 200 -4.08 3.08 8.38
CA LEU A 200 -2.90 2.29 8.04
C LEU A 200 -3.28 1.39 6.87
N TYR A 201 -2.90 1.81 5.66
CA TYR A 201 -3.39 1.18 4.44
C TYR A 201 -2.69 -0.13 4.14
N THR A 202 -1.36 -0.09 3.97
CA THR A 202 -0.57 -1.27 3.67
C THR A 202 0.65 -1.38 4.56
N VAL A 203 1.03 -2.61 4.80
CA VAL A 203 2.15 -2.98 5.66
C VAL A 203 3.01 -4.04 4.98
N THR A 204 4.27 -4.10 5.37
CA THR A 204 5.06 -5.30 5.21
C THR A 204 4.67 -6.26 6.32
N ALA A 205 4.20 -7.44 5.94
CA ALA A 205 3.89 -8.54 6.85
C ALA A 205 4.94 -9.64 6.77
N ALA A 206 5.14 -10.34 7.88
CA ALA A 206 5.94 -11.56 7.99
C ALA A 206 5.23 -12.54 8.91
N ARG A 207 5.53 -13.84 8.82
CA ARG A 207 5.18 -14.78 9.88
C ARG A 207 5.99 -14.42 11.13
N ARG A 208 5.33 -14.30 12.29
CA ARG A 208 5.98 -13.97 13.57
C ARG A 208 7.07 -14.98 13.91
N SER A 209 6.79 -16.28 13.71
CA SER A 209 7.73 -17.37 13.96
C SER A 209 8.98 -17.25 13.08
N TRP A 210 8.79 -17.00 11.76
CA TRP A 210 9.89 -16.82 10.82
C TRP A 210 10.70 -15.55 11.14
N ALA A 211 10.05 -14.44 11.39
CA ALA A 211 10.71 -13.16 11.69
C ALA A 211 11.53 -13.24 12.98
N ALA A 212 11.05 -13.98 14.00
CA ALA A 212 11.81 -14.20 15.23
C ALA A 212 13.07 -15.05 15.00
N ALA A 213 12.99 -16.06 14.11
CA ALA A 213 14.14 -16.90 13.75
C ALA A 213 15.14 -16.18 12.82
N ASN A 214 14.70 -15.12 12.12
CA ASN A 214 15.48 -14.38 11.12
C ASN A 214 15.58 -12.88 11.46
N GLN A 215 15.70 -12.54 12.74
CA GLN A 215 15.69 -11.15 13.24
C GLN A 215 16.67 -10.24 12.48
N ASP A 216 17.90 -10.70 12.23
CA ASP A 216 18.92 -9.92 11.51
C ASP A 216 18.46 -9.53 10.09
N ALA A 217 17.85 -10.47 9.35
CA ALA A 217 17.32 -10.20 8.02
C ALA A 217 16.19 -9.17 8.04
N VAL A 218 15.29 -9.27 9.02
CA VAL A 218 14.15 -8.34 9.18
C VAL A 218 14.64 -6.95 9.58
N VAL A 219 15.60 -6.83 10.50
CA VAL A 219 16.19 -5.55 10.92
C VAL A 219 16.88 -4.86 9.75
N ARG A 220 17.67 -5.60 8.95
CA ARG A 220 18.32 -5.09 7.74
C ARG A 220 17.29 -4.61 6.71
N TYR A 221 16.21 -5.36 6.50
CA TYR A 221 15.10 -4.95 5.63
C TYR A 221 14.47 -3.64 6.10
N VAL A 222 14.12 -3.54 7.38
CA VAL A 222 13.49 -2.33 7.96
C VAL A 222 14.43 -1.12 7.81
N ARG A 223 15.74 -1.31 7.99
CA ARG A 223 16.74 -0.24 7.82
C ARG A 223 16.81 0.23 6.36
N ALA A 224 16.83 -0.69 5.40
CA ALA A 224 16.80 -0.36 3.96
C ALA A 224 15.52 0.36 3.57
N LEU A 225 14.35 -0.11 4.06
CA LEU A 225 13.06 0.52 3.84
C LEU A 225 13.02 1.94 4.42
N ALA A 226 13.52 2.14 5.64
CA ALA A 226 13.62 3.46 6.27
C ALA A 226 14.50 4.43 5.47
N ALA A 227 15.62 3.94 4.93
CA ALA A 227 16.49 4.72 4.05
C ALA A 227 15.78 5.10 2.74
N SER A 228 14.95 4.22 2.19
CA SER A 228 14.13 4.53 1.00
C SER A 228 13.14 5.67 1.28
N PHE A 229 12.43 5.65 2.40
CA PHE A 229 11.54 6.74 2.79
C PHE A 229 12.28 8.06 2.99
N ALA A 230 13.49 8.04 3.53
CA ALA A 230 14.34 9.22 3.63
C ALA A 230 14.73 9.74 2.23
N THR A 231 15.09 8.85 1.31
CA THR A 231 15.43 9.19 -0.08
C THR A 231 14.25 9.84 -0.81
N ILE A 232 13.02 9.33 -0.64
CA ILE A 232 11.80 9.91 -1.25
C ILE A 232 11.60 11.38 -0.81
N ARG A 233 12.02 11.73 0.39
CA ARG A 233 11.85 13.07 0.97
C ARG A 233 13.04 14.00 0.78
N ASP A 234 14.16 13.47 0.30
CA ASP A 234 15.37 14.28 0.09
C ASP A 234 15.24 15.08 -1.21
N PRO A 235 15.21 16.45 -1.13
CA PRO A 235 15.15 17.28 -2.32
C PRO A 235 16.31 17.03 -3.31
N ALA A 236 17.49 16.67 -2.81
CA ALA A 236 18.65 16.37 -3.64
C ALA A 236 18.49 15.08 -4.44
N LYS A 237 17.57 14.19 -4.02
CA LYS A 237 17.25 12.91 -4.68
C LYS A 237 15.99 12.95 -5.54
N ARG A 238 15.30 14.11 -5.60
CA ARG A 238 14.03 14.25 -6.31
C ARG A 238 14.07 13.67 -7.72
N GLY A 239 15.10 13.99 -8.51
CA GLY A 239 15.24 13.46 -9.88
C GLY A 239 15.32 11.94 -9.95
N ALA A 240 16.05 11.30 -9.02
CA ALA A 240 16.13 9.84 -8.96
C ALA A 240 14.78 9.20 -8.59
N VAL A 241 14.03 9.82 -7.68
CA VAL A 241 12.68 9.36 -7.30
C VAL A 241 11.71 9.48 -8.47
N VAL A 242 11.69 10.62 -9.16
CA VAL A 242 10.86 10.85 -10.35
C VAL A 242 11.18 9.83 -11.44
N ASN A 243 12.46 9.61 -11.74
CA ASN A 243 12.89 8.61 -12.71
C ASN A 243 12.42 7.19 -12.32
N THR A 244 12.45 6.86 -11.03
CA THR A 244 11.92 5.58 -10.54
C THR A 244 10.41 5.47 -10.81
N ILE A 245 9.64 6.53 -10.57
CA ILE A 245 8.19 6.55 -10.86
C ILE A 245 7.94 6.38 -12.36
N VAL A 246 8.71 7.09 -13.22
CA VAL A 246 8.62 6.96 -14.68
C VAL A 246 8.86 5.53 -15.14
N GLU A 247 9.93 4.90 -14.67
CA GLU A 247 10.29 3.52 -15.04
C GLU A 247 9.25 2.51 -14.58
N MET A 248 8.71 2.69 -13.36
CA MET A 248 7.70 1.79 -12.81
C MET A 248 6.36 1.89 -13.52
N THR A 249 5.93 3.10 -13.87
CA THR A 249 4.56 3.39 -14.29
C THR A 249 4.42 3.71 -15.77
N GLY A 250 5.53 4.03 -16.45
CA GLY A 250 5.54 4.41 -17.86
C GLY A 250 4.95 5.80 -18.14
N VAL A 251 4.77 6.65 -17.12
CA VAL A 251 4.22 7.99 -17.32
C VAL A 251 5.30 9.01 -17.67
N GLU A 252 4.88 10.12 -18.26
CA GLU A 252 5.77 11.25 -18.55
C GLU A 252 6.33 11.88 -17.27
N PRO A 253 7.58 12.41 -17.28
CA PRO A 253 8.23 12.98 -16.11
C PRO A 253 7.40 14.04 -15.37
N ALA A 254 6.72 14.93 -16.09
CA ALA A 254 5.88 15.96 -15.49
C ALA A 254 4.71 15.37 -14.67
N LEU A 255 4.16 14.22 -15.10
CA LEU A 255 3.13 13.53 -14.35
C LEU A 255 3.71 12.79 -13.15
N ALA A 256 4.89 12.18 -13.29
CA ALA A 256 5.62 11.55 -12.18
C ALA A 256 5.95 12.57 -11.07
N GLU A 257 6.33 13.80 -11.42
CA GLU A 257 6.53 14.91 -10.49
C GLU A 257 5.26 15.20 -9.67
N ARG A 258 4.10 15.32 -10.34
CA ARG A 258 2.81 15.53 -9.67
C ARG A 258 2.43 14.37 -8.74
N VAL A 259 2.70 13.14 -9.15
CA VAL A 259 2.50 11.96 -8.29
C VAL A 259 3.38 12.06 -7.06
N LEU A 260 4.67 12.37 -7.21
CA LEU A 260 5.59 12.53 -6.08
C LEU A 260 5.11 13.61 -5.11
N GLU A 261 4.63 14.75 -5.60
CA GLU A 261 4.10 15.83 -4.75
C GLU A 261 2.91 15.38 -3.90
N LEU A 262 1.99 14.59 -4.48
CA LEU A 262 0.86 14.04 -3.74
C LEU A 262 1.30 13.12 -2.60
N TYR A 263 2.34 12.30 -2.83
CA TYR A 263 2.81 11.30 -1.87
C TYR A 263 3.78 11.85 -0.84
N ALA A 264 4.65 12.78 -1.23
CA ALA A 264 5.62 13.39 -0.32
C ALA A 264 5.00 14.48 0.57
N GLY A 265 4.00 15.21 0.06
CA GLY A 265 3.41 16.38 0.74
C GLY A 265 2.32 16.08 1.77
N LYS A 266 1.73 14.88 1.74
CA LYS A 266 0.67 14.43 2.67
C LYS A 266 1.20 13.30 3.56
N ASN A 267 0.52 12.99 4.67
CA ASN A 267 0.89 11.87 5.56
C ASN A 267 0.58 10.47 4.94
N VAL A 268 0.76 10.35 3.63
CA VAL A 268 0.48 9.13 2.87
C VAL A 268 1.53 8.08 3.10
N LEU A 269 2.79 8.50 3.08
CA LEU A 269 3.93 7.64 3.37
C LEU A 269 4.35 7.80 4.83
N PRO A 270 4.68 6.70 5.53
CA PRO A 270 5.34 6.78 6.83
C PRO A 270 6.69 7.51 6.66
N ARG A 271 7.22 8.09 7.71
CA ARG A 271 8.51 8.80 7.64
C ARG A 271 9.68 7.83 7.45
N ARG A 272 9.63 6.71 8.17
CA ARG A 272 10.69 5.69 8.23
C ARG A 272 10.13 4.26 8.28
N GLY A 273 8.84 4.05 7.98
CA GLY A 273 8.17 2.76 8.09
C GLY A 273 7.49 2.55 9.45
N GLU A 274 7.39 3.59 10.30
CA GLU A 274 6.69 3.54 11.59
C GLU A 274 5.23 3.15 11.41
N ILE A 275 4.76 2.23 12.27
CA ILE A 275 3.36 1.80 12.30
C ILE A 275 2.55 2.80 13.14
N ASP A 276 1.53 3.40 12.52
CA ASP A 276 0.52 4.21 13.19
C ASP A 276 -0.54 3.31 13.82
N LEU A 277 -0.46 3.12 15.15
CA LEU A 277 -1.41 2.30 15.89
C LEU A 277 -2.82 2.92 15.93
N LYS A 278 -2.94 4.25 15.85
CA LYS A 278 -4.24 4.93 15.75
C LYS A 278 -4.86 4.67 14.38
N GLY A 279 -4.06 4.81 13.32
CA GLY A 279 -4.47 4.46 11.96
C GLY A 279 -4.87 2.99 11.84
N PHE A 280 -4.17 2.10 12.53
CA PHE A 280 -4.54 0.68 12.60
C PHE A 280 -5.86 0.47 13.33
N ALA A 281 -6.08 1.14 14.47
CA ALA A 281 -7.35 1.08 15.19
C ALA A 281 -8.53 1.53 14.32
N GLN A 282 -8.35 2.53 13.44
CA GLN A 282 -9.37 2.94 12.46
C GLN A 282 -9.69 1.84 11.46
N VAL A 283 -8.70 1.05 11.03
CA VAL A 283 -8.95 -0.12 10.17
C VAL A 283 -9.83 -1.14 10.88
N ILE A 284 -9.51 -1.44 12.14
CA ILE A 284 -10.27 -2.40 12.96
C ILE A 284 -11.70 -1.88 13.21
N ALA A 285 -11.86 -0.60 13.54
CA ALA A 285 -13.16 0.03 13.71
C ALA A 285 -13.98 -0.05 12.42
N PHE A 286 -13.37 0.23 11.27
CA PHE A 286 -14.00 0.03 9.97
C PHE A 286 -14.50 -1.41 9.76
N MET A 287 -13.69 -2.41 10.08
CA MET A 287 -14.07 -3.81 9.94
C MET A 287 -15.26 -4.16 10.85
N GLY A 288 -15.37 -3.50 12.01
CA GLY A 288 -16.57 -3.56 12.87
C GLY A 288 -17.79 -2.90 12.23
N GLU A 289 -17.65 -1.66 11.74
CA GLU A 289 -18.75 -0.91 11.07
C GLU A 289 -19.33 -1.67 9.86
N THR A 290 -18.49 -2.43 9.16
CA THR A 290 -18.91 -3.22 7.98
C THR A 290 -19.34 -4.65 8.32
N GLY A 291 -19.38 -5.02 9.61
CA GLY A 291 -19.80 -6.33 10.07
C GLY A 291 -18.77 -7.46 9.84
N GLN A 292 -17.56 -7.13 9.40
CA GLN A 292 -16.48 -8.10 9.26
C GLN A 292 -15.92 -8.57 10.62
N LEU A 293 -16.04 -7.71 11.63
CA LEU A 293 -15.67 -8.01 13.02
C LEU A 293 -16.88 -7.78 13.94
N LYS A 294 -16.90 -8.52 15.03
CA LYS A 294 -17.89 -8.38 16.12
C LYS A 294 -17.23 -7.83 17.37
N ASP A 295 -17.99 -7.09 18.17
CA ASP A 295 -17.53 -6.62 19.48
C ASP A 295 -17.26 -7.80 20.45
N PRO A 296 -16.26 -7.67 21.33
CA PRO A 296 -15.33 -6.56 21.46
C PRO A 296 -14.28 -6.57 20.32
N LEU A 297 -14.01 -5.41 19.72
CA LEU A 297 -13.01 -5.29 18.68
C LEU A 297 -11.60 -5.56 19.23
N PRO A 298 -10.74 -6.29 18.48
CA PRO A 298 -9.39 -6.60 18.91
C PRO A 298 -8.49 -5.36 18.94
N ALA A 299 -7.53 -5.33 19.88
CA ALA A 299 -6.53 -4.26 19.94
C ALA A 299 -5.51 -4.37 18.78
N PRO A 300 -5.06 -3.24 18.18
CA PRO A 300 -4.09 -3.22 17.08
C PRO A 300 -2.79 -3.96 17.40
N GLN A 301 -2.34 -3.91 18.65
CA GLN A 301 -1.10 -4.55 19.13
C GLN A 301 -1.05 -6.06 18.87
N ARG A 302 -2.19 -6.71 18.74
CA ARG A 302 -2.28 -8.13 18.40
C ARG A 302 -1.66 -8.45 17.04
N PHE A 303 -1.73 -7.51 16.11
CA PHE A 303 -1.43 -7.69 14.67
C PHE A 303 -0.09 -7.12 14.25
N VAL A 304 0.71 -6.63 15.20
CA VAL A 304 2.02 -6.00 14.90
C VAL A 304 3.15 -6.67 15.67
N ASP A 305 4.36 -6.54 15.14
CA ASP A 305 5.59 -6.81 15.87
C ASP A 305 6.54 -5.62 15.71
N LEU A 306 6.58 -4.77 16.73
CA LEU A 306 7.28 -3.48 16.68
C LEU A 306 8.78 -3.59 17.03
N ARG A 307 9.25 -4.76 17.47
CA ARG A 307 10.65 -4.96 17.90
C ARG A 307 11.64 -4.55 16.80
N TYR A 308 11.39 -4.95 15.57
CA TYR A 308 12.28 -4.70 14.44
C TYR A 308 12.41 -3.20 14.09
N LEU A 309 11.33 -2.43 14.27
CA LEU A 309 11.35 -0.98 14.15
C LEU A 309 12.17 -0.36 15.29
N GLN A 310 11.94 -0.82 16.51
CA GLN A 310 12.66 -0.33 17.72
C GLN A 310 14.15 -0.61 17.61
N ASP A 311 14.57 -1.78 17.10
CA ASP A 311 15.98 -2.17 16.90
C ASP A 311 16.72 -1.22 15.93
N VAL A 312 16.01 -0.50 15.07
CA VAL A 312 16.57 0.54 14.19
C VAL A 312 16.24 1.96 14.65
N GLY A 313 15.79 2.12 15.90
CA GLY A 313 15.49 3.43 16.51
C GLY A 313 14.25 4.11 15.92
N ILE A 314 13.24 3.32 15.48
CA ILE A 314 11.96 3.82 14.99
C ILE A 314 10.88 3.50 16.03
N GLN A 315 10.23 4.54 16.54
CA GLN A 315 9.11 4.39 17.47
C GLN A 315 7.78 4.31 16.71
N PRO A 316 6.78 3.54 17.19
CA PRO A 316 5.42 3.57 16.65
C PRO A 316 4.83 4.97 16.82
N LYS A 317 3.88 5.31 15.96
CA LYS A 317 3.17 6.60 15.98
C LYS A 317 1.82 6.48 16.67
#